data_1f995ba9187929bb518773cda3e79771
#
_entry.id   1f995ba9187929bb518773cda3e79771
#
_cell.length_a   1.000
_cell.length_b   1.000
_cell.length_c   1.000
_cell.angle_alpha   90.00
_cell.angle_beta   90.00
_cell.angle_gamma   90.00
#
_symmetry.space_group_name_H-M   'P 1'
#
loop_
_entity.id
_entity.type
_entity.pdbx_description
1 polymer ?
#
loop_
_entity_poly.entity_id
_entity_poly.type
_entity_poly.pdbx_seq_one_letter_code
_entity_poly.pdbx_strand_id
1 'polypeptide(L)'
;MNIQEFETRLKTENFNEGVLVSKPVGYTMEEHAHPFEAWALITEGDITLRVNGVSITYAAGDVFRLPAQTPHHESAAAYGVTYLAGRKYPAVA
;
A
#
# COMPACT_ATOMS: atom_id res chain seq x y z
N MET A 1 11.45 0.70 8.02
CA MET A 1 12.19 0.30 6.79
C MET A 1 12.45 1.53 5.95
N ASN A 2 13.63 1.65 5.33
CA ASN A 2 13.92 2.76 4.45
C ASN A 2 13.64 2.39 2.99
N ILE A 3 13.65 3.42 2.11
CA ILE A 3 13.32 3.23 0.68
C ILE A 3 14.25 2.23 0.01
N GLN A 4 15.55 2.32 0.27
CA GLN A 4 16.54 1.44 -0.37
C GLN A 4 16.34 -0.03 0.00
N GLU A 5 16.10 -0.31 1.26
CA GLU A 5 15.77 -1.66 1.73
C GLU A 5 14.49 -2.17 1.08
N PHE A 6 13.48 -1.31 1.02
CA PHE A 6 12.19 -1.68 0.46
C PHE A 6 12.30 -2.01 -1.03
N GLU A 7 13.00 -1.17 -1.78
CA GLU A 7 13.24 -1.43 -3.22
C GLU A 7 13.99 -2.73 -3.45
N THR A 8 14.96 -3.04 -2.61
CA THR A 8 15.68 -4.31 -2.67
C THR A 8 14.74 -5.49 -2.43
N ARG A 9 13.84 -5.37 -1.45
CA ARG A 9 12.87 -6.42 -1.14
C ARG A 9 11.85 -6.61 -2.26
N LEU A 10 11.37 -5.53 -2.86
CA LEU A 10 10.47 -5.63 -4.01
C LEU A 10 11.11 -6.46 -5.12
N LYS A 11 12.36 -6.17 -5.44
CA LYS A 11 13.10 -6.89 -6.48
C LYS A 11 13.31 -8.36 -6.11
N THR A 12 13.71 -8.63 -4.88
CA THR A 12 13.97 -10.00 -4.40
C THR A 12 12.72 -10.86 -4.46
N GLU A 13 11.54 -10.29 -4.19
CA GLU A 13 10.28 -11.01 -4.22
C GLU A 13 9.52 -10.91 -5.54
N ASN A 14 10.17 -10.42 -6.59
CA ASN A 14 9.62 -10.32 -7.93
C ASN A 14 8.41 -9.41 -8.07
N PHE A 15 8.37 -8.35 -7.28
CA PHE A 15 7.40 -7.27 -7.48
C PHE A 15 7.87 -6.36 -8.62
N ASN A 16 6.93 -5.68 -9.25
CA ASN A 16 7.26 -4.62 -10.20
C ASN A 16 8.00 -3.49 -9.46
N GLU A 17 8.71 -2.67 -10.22
CA GLU A 17 9.38 -1.49 -9.67
C GLU A 17 8.38 -0.61 -8.91
N GLY A 18 8.82 -0.07 -7.77
CA GLY A 18 7.97 0.77 -6.93
C GLY A 18 7.62 2.08 -7.62
N VAL A 19 6.37 2.52 -7.43
CA VAL A 19 5.85 3.78 -7.95
C VAL A 19 5.38 4.62 -6.77
N LEU A 20 5.77 5.90 -6.76
CA LEU A 20 5.28 6.83 -5.75
C LEU A 20 3.82 7.18 -6.00
N VAL A 21 3.02 7.09 -4.95
CA VAL A 21 1.60 7.42 -4.97
C VAL A 21 1.35 8.45 -3.88
N SER A 22 0.64 9.53 -4.20
CA SER A 22 0.24 10.54 -3.22
C SER A 22 -1.27 10.71 -3.24
N LYS A 23 -1.86 10.79 -2.05
CA LYS A 23 -3.28 11.04 -1.87
C LYS A 23 -3.45 12.27 -0.98
N PRO A 24 -4.38 13.18 -1.31
CA PRO A 24 -4.54 14.43 -0.58
C PRO A 24 -5.20 14.25 0.78
N VAL A 25 -5.14 15.28 1.60
CA VAL A 25 -5.96 15.39 2.80
C VAL A 25 -7.43 15.20 2.41
N GLY A 26 -8.17 14.46 3.21
CA GLY A 26 -9.58 14.15 2.93
C GLY A 26 -9.79 12.93 2.03
N TYR A 27 -8.73 12.30 1.54
CA TYR A 27 -8.85 11.13 0.68
C TYR A 27 -9.56 9.97 1.39
N THR A 28 -10.56 9.42 0.72
CA THR A 28 -11.22 8.17 1.12
C THR A 28 -11.53 7.36 -0.12
N MET A 29 -11.47 6.05 0.01
CA MET A 29 -11.84 5.11 -1.04
C MET A 29 -12.69 4.01 -0.44
N GLU A 30 -13.88 3.80 -1.01
CA GLU A 30 -14.79 2.74 -0.58
C GLU A 30 -14.20 1.36 -0.83
N GLU A 31 -14.86 0.33 -0.34
CA GLU A 31 -14.37 -1.04 -0.46
C GLU A 31 -14.10 -1.41 -1.92
N HIS A 32 -12.90 -1.87 -2.17
CA HIS A 32 -12.46 -2.32 -3.48
C HIS A 32 -11.38 -3.39 -3.29
N ALA A 33 -11.06 -4.09 -4.37
CA ALA A 33 -10.01 -5.08 -4.39
C ALA A 33 -9.19 -4.94 -5.67
N HIS A 34 -7.96 -5.42 -5.64
CA HIS A 34 -7.08 -5.38 -6.81
C HIS A 34 -6.72 -6.79 -7.27
N PRO A 35 -6.50 -6.99 -8.58
CA PRO A 35 -6.09 -8.31 -9.11
C PRO A 35 -4.60 -8.61 -8.89
N PHE A 36 -3.93 -7.86 -8.03
CA PHE A 36 -2.50 -7.99 -7.75
C PHE A 36 -2.25 -7.91 -6.24
N GLU A 37 -1.11 -8.45 -5.82
CA GLU A 37 -0.61 -8.23 -4.47
C GLU A 37 0.03 -6.83 -4.40
N ALA A 38 -0.32 -6.04 -3.40
CA ALA A 38 0.23 -4.71 -3.18
C ALA A 38 1.14 -4.71 -1.97
N TRP A 39 2.32 -4.08 -2.09
CA TRP A 39 3.25 -3.90 -0.98
C TRP A 39 3.75 -2.47 -1.01
N ALA A 40 3.58 -1.73 0.08
CA ALA A 40 3.84 -0.30 0.10
C ALA A 40 4.59 0.12 1.35
N LEU A 41 5.52 1.06 1.15
CA LEU A 41 6.24 1.75 2.22
C LEU A 41 5.71 3.18 2.32
N ILE A 42 5.23 3.56 3.48
CA ILE A 42 4.75 4.93 3.72
C ILE A 42 5.97 5.84 3.88
N THR A 43 6.02 6.92 3.11
CA THR A 43 7.11 7.90 3.19
C THR A 43 6.70 9.20 3.85
N GLU A 44 5.42 9.59 3.74
CA GLU A 44 4.88 10.81 4.38
C GLU A 44 3.42 10.59 4.75
N GLY A 45 2.98 11.23 5.83
CA GLY A 45 1.60 11.16 6.29
C GLY A 45 1.23 9.80 6.83
N ASP A 46 -0.04 9.45 6.73
CA ASP A 46 -0.52 8.14 7.13
C ASP A 46 -1.73 7.70 6.30
N ILE A 47 -1.96 6.40 6.28
CA ILE A 47 -3.12 5.80 5.63
C ILE A 47 -3.72 4.76 6.57
N THR A 48 -5.05 4.75 6.64
CA THR A 48 -5.79 3.71 7.37
C THR A 48 -6.40 2.75 6.37
N LEU A 49 -6.13 1.47 6.56
CA LEU A 49 -6.73 0.39 5.77
C LEU A 49 -7.69 -0.37 6.66
N ARG A 50 -8.89 -0.65 6.14
CA ARG A 50 -9.87 -1.47 6.84
C ARG A 50 -10.10 -2.76 6.05
N VAL A 51 -9.77 -3.89 6.68
CA VAL A 51 -9.93 -5.23 6.11
C VAL A 51 -10.72 -6.08 7.09
N ASN A 52 -11.80 -6.70 6.62
CA ASN A 52 -12.66 -7.53 7.46
C ASN A 52 -13.12 -6.83 8.76
N GLY A 53 -13.44 -5.55 8.66
CA GLY A 53 -13.89 -4.76 9.80
C GLY A 53 -12.80 -4.30 10.76
N VAL A 54 -11.53 -4.65 10.50
CA VAL A 54 -10.38 -4.23 11.31
C VAL A 54 -9.66 -3.10 10.62
N SER A 55 -9.48 -1.97 11.31
CA SER A 55 -8.76 -0.81 10.78
C SER A 55 -7.36 -0.74 11.38
N ILE A 56 -6.37 -0.56 10.51
CA ILE A 56 -4.97 -0.37 10.90
C ILE A 56 -4.45 0.89 10.22
N THR A 57 -3.79 1.75 10.99
CA THR A 57 -3.18 2.96 10.45
C THR A 57 -1.68 2.75 10.30
N TYR A 58 -1.17 3.07 9.11
CA TYR A 58 0.24 2.96 8.76
C TYR A 58 0.79 4.37 8.56
N ALA A 59 1.89 4.68 9.24
CA ALA A 59 2.55 5.98 9.19
C ALA A 59 3.93 5.86 8.53
N ALA A 60 4.62 7.00 8.36
CA ALA A 60 5.94 7.03 7.72
C ALA A 60 6.89 6.00 8.33
N GLY A 61 7.52 5.20 7.49
CA GLY A 61 8.40 4.09 7.88
C GLY A 61 7.70 2.74 7.99
N ASP A 62 6.38 2.73 8.10
CA ASP A 62 5.61 1.47 8.13
C ASP A 62 5.40 0.93 6.73
N VAL A 63 5.16 -0.36 6.65
CA VAL A 63 4.77 -1.02 5.40
C VAL A 63 3.43 -1.69 5.57
N PHE A 64 2.65 -1.75 4.49
CA PHE A 64 1.50 -2.63 4.44
C PHE A 64 1.62 -3.57 3.25
N ARG A 65 0.96 -4.71 3.34
CA ARG A 65 0.94 -5.70 2.27
C ARG A 65 -0.45 -6.31 2.19
N LEU A 66 -1.03 -6.27 1.00
CA LEU A 66 -2.37 -6.81 0.75
C LEU A 66 -2.28 -7.89 -0.32
N PRO A 67 -2.67 -9.14 -0.01
CA PRO A 67 -2.77 -10.17 -1.04
C PRO A 67 -3.75 -9.76 -2.14
N ALA A 68 -3.59 -10.36 -3.33
CA ALA A 68 -4.50 -10.12 -4.44
C ALA A 68 -5.95 -10.42 -4.02
N GLN A 69 -6.90 -9.65 -4.55
CA GLN A 69 -8.34 -9.81 -4.32
C GLN A 69 -8.77 -9.61 -2.86
N THR A 70 -8.00 -8.88 -2.06
CA THR A 70 -8.39 -8.55 -0.68
C THR A 70 -9.27 -7.30 -0.66
N PRO A 71 -10.56 -7.41 -0.30
CA PRO A 71 -11.42 -6.23 -0.17
C PRO A 71 -10.95 -5.34 0.97
N HIS A 72 -10.85 -4.05 0.70
CA HIS A 72 -10.39 -3.08 1.69
C HIS A 72 -10.91 -1.68 1.42
N HIS A 73 -11.05 -0.90 2.51
CA HIS A 73 -11.31 0.54 2.45
C HIS A 73 -10.01 1.27 2.75
N GLU A 74 -9.85 2.47 2.21
CA GLU A 74 -8.69 3.32 2.46
C GLU A 74 -9.12 4.71 2.91
N SER A 75 -8.35 5.31 3.80
CA SER A 75 -8.52 6.72 4.14
C SER A 75 -7.19 7.35 4.55
N ALA A 76 -7.00 8.60 4.13
CA ALA A 76 -5.86 9.43 4.51
C ALA A 76 -6.37 10.82 4.88
N ALA A 77 -7.48 10.86 5.62
CA ALA A 77 -8.29 12.06 5.80
C ALA A 77 -7.56 13.19 6.54
N ALA A 78 -6.76 12.89 7.56
CA ALA A 78 -6.16 13.91 8.42
C ALA A 78 -4.98 14.63 7.76
N TYR A 79 -4.05 13.90 7.13
CA TYR A 79 -2.79 14.46 6.64
C TYR A 79 -2.50 14.14 5.18
N GLY A 80 -3.32 13.33 4.55
CA GLY A 80 -2.94 12.73 3.28
C GLY A 80 -1.84 11.69 3.47
N VAL A 81 -1.35 11.13 2.39
CA VAL A 81 -0.30 10.10 2.43
C VAL A 81 0.52 10.10 1.15
N THR A 82 1.80 9.80 1.29
CA THR A 82 2.67 9.44 0.16
C THR A 82 3.31 8.11 0.48
N TYR A 83 3.28 7.20 -0.47
CA TYR A 83 3.89 5.88 -0.31
C TYR A 83 4.49 5.37 -1.61
N LEU A 84 5.50 4.51 -1.46
CA LEU A 84 6.12 3.80 -2.58
C LEU A 84 5.48 2.43 -2.66
N ALA A 85 4.81 2.12 -3.77
CA ALA A 85 4.05 0.89 -3.91
C ALA A 85 4.61 0.01 -5.03
N GLY A 86 4.80 -1.26 -4.72
CA GLY A 86 5.08 -2.30 -5.70
C GLY A 86 3.86 -3.20 -5.88
N ARG A 87 3.74 -3.79 -7.07
CA ARG A 87 2.66 -4.71 -7.42
C ARG A 87 3.25 -6.03 -7.89
N LYS A 88 2.56 -7.11 -7.55
CA LYS A 88 2.90 -8.43 -8.04
C LYS A 88 1.63 -9.10 -8.56
N TYR A 89 1.59 -9.33 -9.85
CA TYR A 89 0.45 -9.98 -10.48
C TYR A 89 0.54 -11.49 -10.32
N PRO A 90 -0.60 -12.19 -10.13
CA PRO A 90 -0.61 -13.64 -10.04
C PRO A 90 -0.02 -14.27 -11.30
N ALA A 91 0.64 -15.42 -11.13
CA ALA A 91 1.13 -16.17 -12.27
C ALA A 91 -0.05 -16.63 -13.14
N VAL A 92 0.14 -16.55 -14.45
CA VAL A 92 -0.85 -17.05 -15.42
C VAL A 92 -0.58 -18.53 -15.62
N ALA A 93 -1.58 -19.35 -15.34
CA ALA A 93 -1.48 -20.80 -15.53
C ALA A 93 -1.64 -21.17 -17.01
#